data_62aed0e54c1d71dbe0e27dc39deb8ffa
#
_entry.id   62aed0e54c1d71dbe0e27dc39deb8ffa
#
_cell.length_a   1.000
_cell.length_b   1.000
_cell.length_c   1.000
_cell.angle_alpha   90.00
_cell.angle_beta   90.00
_cell.angle_gamma   90.00
#
_symmetry.space_group_name_H-M   'P 1'
#
loop_
_entity.id
_entity.type
_entity.pdbx_description
1 polymer ?
#
loop_
_entity_poly.entity_id
_entity_poly.type
_entity_poly.pdbx_seq_one_letter_code
_entity_poly.pdbx_strand_id
1 'polypeptide(L)'
;MQPIVFCSRCRGLRVGWNGKYFIHRLICKEWISKSYKLLFLTSVLAVFICSYPMPSVSVFTVPGIETPLQVASFQTPVAPLIDLPAPPPDPAVGTIKGFLKLYGVNESRISRVAESIVASAKKHNLDARLIASIMIVESRANPFAISGKDSIGMMQIHLPTWGHTADEEGINLFKIEDNIEFGTRILKDYARQFGLWEGVKRYKGWIADDPDSEHSAEEYLAKVQRIYAFRQPDQSTSELLQ
;
A
#
# COMPACT_ATOMS: atom_id res chain seq x y z
N MET A 1 13.51 -37.71 4.97
CA MET A 1 12.07 -37.88 5.24
C MET A 1 11.38 -36.57 4.91
N GLN A 2 10.43 -36.56 4.02
CA GLN A 2 9.73 -35.31 3.66
C GLN A 2 8.58 -35.04 4.63
N PRO A 3 8.37 -33.77 5.05
CA PRO A 3 7.30 -33.46 5.98
C PRO A 3 5.93 -33.56 5.27
N ILE A 4 5.06 -34.36 5.86
CA ILE A 4 3.67 -34.49 5.45
C ILE A 4 2.88 -33.43 6.22
N VAL A 5 2.30 -32.46 5.51
CA VAL A 5 1.48 -31.41 6.13
C VAL A 5 0.01 -31.67 5.85
N PHE A 6 -0.79 -31.70 6.91
CA PHE A 6 -2.23 -31.91 6.84
C PHE A 6 -2.98 -30.59 6.58
N CYS A 7 -3.85 -30.56 5.58
CA CYS A 7 -4.68 -29.40 5.32
C CYS A 7 -5.96 -29.47 6.15
N SER A 8 -6.09 -28.62 7.16
CA SER A 8 -7.27 -28.58 8.06
C SER A 8 -8.59 -28.25 7.35
N ARG A 9 -8.54 -27.60 6.17
CA ARG A 9 -9.72 -27.14 5.44
C ARG A 9 -10.29 -28.17 4.46
N CYS A 10 -9.51 -29.08 3.96
CA CYS A 10 -9.95 -30.11 3.00
C CYS A 10 -9.64 -31.54 3.45
N ARG A 11 -9.14 -31.75 4.67
CA ARG A 11 -8.77 -33.08 5.24
C ARG A 11 -7.90 -33.94 4.30
N GLY A 12 -7.10 -33.32 3.44
CA GLY A 12 -6.25 -34.00 2.48
C GLY A 12 -4.76 -33.92 2.81
N LEU A 13 -4.02 -34.98 2.45
CA LEU A 13 -2.56 -35.03 2.56
C LEU A 13 -1.90 -34.17 1.47
N ARG A 14 -0.89 -33.36 1.85
CA ARG A 14 -0.01 -32.64 0.92
C ARG A 14 1.36 -33.29 0.92
N VAL A 15 1.85 -33.65 -0.25
CA VAL A 15 3.21 -34.14 -0.44
C VAL A 15 4.00 -33.02 -1.13
N GLY A 16 5.06 -32.54 -0.49
CA GLY A 16 5.97 -31.54 -1.07
C GLY A 16 7.07 -32.22 -1.88
N TRP A 17 7.35 -31.74 -3.09
CA TRP A 17 8.49 -32.17 -3.90
C TRP A 17 9.35 -30.95 -4.24
N ASN A 18 10.65 -31.07 -3.97
CA ASN A 18 11.67 -30.03 -4.27
C ASN A 18 11.35 -28.61 -3.75
N GLY A 19 10.88 -28.47 -2.50
CA GLY A 19 10.69 -27.16 -1.86
C GLY A 19 9.57 -26.28 -2.46
N LYS A 20 8.83 -26.78 -3.45
CA LYS A 20 7.65 -26.11 -4.01
C LYS A 20 6.39 -26.85 -3.59
N TYR A 21 5.55 -26.20 -2.81
CA TYR A 21 4.24 -26.74 -2.47
C TYR A 21 3.31 -26.69 -3.68
N PHE A 22 3.03 -27.85 -4.25
CA PHE A 22 1.99 -27.98 -5.27
C PHE A 22 0.64 -27.81 -4.59
N ILE A 23 0.00 -26.67 -4.80
CA ILE A 23 -1.37 -26.45 -4.33
C ILE A 23 -2.28 -27.27 -5.23
N HIS A 24 -2.74 -28.41 -4.75
CA HIS A 24 -3.83 -29.15 -5.37
C HIS A 24 -5.14 -28.36 -5.23
N ARG A 25 -5.27 -27.31 -6.02
CA ARG A 25 -6.48 -26.47 -6.10
C ARG A 25 -7.65 -27.21 -6.76
N LEU A 26 -7.38 -28.38 -7.34
CA LEU A 26 -8.32 -29.15 -8.17
C LEU A 26 -9.13 -30.25 -7.43
N ILE A 27 -8.90 -30.48 -6.13
CA ILE A 27 -9.54 -31.61 -5.42
C ILE A 27 -10.37 -31.15 -4.22
N CYS A 28 -10.72 -29.92 -4.08
CA CYS A 28 -11.70 -29.52 -3.10
C CYS A 28 -13.11 -29.62 -3.71
N LYS A 29 -13.80 -30.70 -3.43
CA LYS A 29 -15.13 -31.07 -3.97
C LYS A 29 -16.16 -29.93 -3.87
N GLU A 30 -16.03 -29.04 -2.87
CA GLU A 30 -16.88 -27.88 -2.72
C GLU A 30 -16.57 -26.76 -3.71
N TRP A 31 -15.31 -26.60 -4.15
CA TRP A 31 -14.95 -25.55 -5.09
C TRP A 31 -15.39 -25.92 -6.53
N ILE A 32 -15.24 -27.19 -6.90
CA ILE A 32 -15.75 -27.73 -8.16
C ILE A 32 -17.27 -27.56 -8.24
N SER A 33 -18.01 -27.88 -7.16
CA SER A 33 -19.48 -27.72 -7.11
C SER A 33 -19.91 -26.25 -7.31
N LYS A 34 -19.21 -25.29 -6.72
CA LYS A 34 -19.55 -23.85 -6.89
C LYS A 34 -19.19 -23.34 -8.30
N SER A 35 -18.07 -23.78 -8.86
CA SER A 35 -17.65 -23.37 -10.21
C SER A 35 -18.57 -23.95 -11.30
N TYR A 36 -19.03 -25.18 -11.16
CA TYR A 36 -20.01 -25.77 -12.08
C TYR A 36 -21.38 -25.07 -12.02
N LYS A 37 -21.83 -24.69 -10.84
CA LYS A 37 -23.08 -23.92 -10.68
C LYS A 37 -22.99 -22.56 -11.34
N LEU A 38 -21.84 -21.87 -11.24
CA LEU A 38 -21.62 -20.58 -11.87
C LEU A 38 -21.56 -20.69 -13.40
N LEU A 39 -20.84 -21.70 -13.93
CA LEU A 39 -20.76 -21.96 -15.37
C LEU A 39 -22.13 -22.37 -15.95
N PHE A 40 -22.94 -23.14 -15.22
CA PHE A 40 -24.28 -23.51 -15.67
C PHE A 40 -25.21 -22.30 -15.70
N LEU A 41 -25.11 -21.42 -14.70
CA LEU A 41 -25.94 -20.20 -14.64
C LEU A 41 -25.60 -19.23 -15.79
N THR A 42 -24.31 -19.06 -16.13
CA THR A 42 -23.88 -18.19 -17.23
C THR A 42 -24.25 -18.74 -18.59
N SER A 43 -24.20 -20.08 -18.80
CA SER A 43 -24.60 -20.69 -20.06
C SER A 43 -26.12 -20.62 -20.28
N VAL A 44 -26.94 -20.79 -19.23
CA VAL A 44 -28.39 -20.64 -19.33
C VAL A 44 -28.76 -19.19 -19.59
N LEU A 45 -28.07 -18.21 -18.96
CA LEU A 45 -28.32 -16.79 -19.21
C LEU A 45 -27.95 -16.39 -20.65
N ALA A 46 -26.86 -16.91 -21.20
CA ALA A 46 -26.45 -16.64 -22.58
C ALA A 46 -27.46 -17.18 -23.59
N VAL A 47 -28.02 -18.38 -23.37
CA VAL A 47 -29.06 -18.94 -24.24
C VAL A 47 -30.36 -18.10 -24.17
N PHE A 48 -30.71 -17.59 -22.97
CA PHE A 48 -31.88 -16.73 -22.80
C PHE A 48 -31.74 -15.39 -23.52
N ILE A 49 -30.54 -14.77 -23.47
CA ILE A 49 -30.28 -13.48 -24.16
C ILE A 49 -30.31 -13.66 -25.71
N CYS A 50 -29.80 -14.78 -26.23
CA CYS A 50 -29.84 -15.06 -27.69
C CYS A 50 -31.21 -15.45 -28.19
N SER A 51 -32.15 -15.83 -27.32
CA SER A 51 -33.50 -16.28 -27.73
C SER A 51 -34.54 -15.16 -27.75
N TYR A 52 -34.22 -13.96 -27.25
CA TYR A 52 -35.13 -12.80 -27.36
C TYR A 52 -34.84 -12.03 -28.64
N PRO A 53 -35.81 -11.91 -29.59
CA PRO A 53 -35.66 -11.02 -30.73
C PRO A 53 -35.50 -9.60 -30.20
N MET A 54 -34.41 -8.95 -30.55
CA MET A 54 -34.22 -7.52 -30.29
C MET A 54 -35.38 -6.74 -30.90
N PRO A 55 -36.05 -5.88 -30.12
CA PRO A 55 -37.06 -4.98 -30.73
C PRO A 55 -36.33 -4.10 -31.73
N SER A 56 -36.77 -4.16 -32.98
CA SER A 56 -36.29 -3.28 -34.03
C SER A 56 -36.62 -1.84 -33.63
N VAL A 57 -35.58 -1.06 -33.37
CA VAL A 57 -35.72 0.39 -33.14
C VAL A 57 -36.17 0.99 -34.49
N SER A 58 -37.47 1.23 -34.65
CA SER A 58 -37.96 2.02 -35.72
C SER A 58 -37.50 3.46 -35.56
N VAL A 59 -36.59 3.88 -36.41
CA VAL A 59 -36.19 5.28 -36.52
C VAL A 59 -37.40 6.04 -37.02
N PHE A 60 -38.04 6.78 -36.14
CA PHE A 60 -39.09 7.74 -36.53
C PHE A 60 -38.39 8.89 -37.26
N THR A 61 -38.42 8.85 -38.61
CA THR A 61 -38.09 10.01 -39.43
C THR A 61 -39.25 10.98 -39.33
N VAL A 62 -39.06 12.08 -38.62
CA VAL A 62 -39.99 13.23 -38.63
C VAL A 62 -39.73 13.99 -39.93
N PRO A 63 -40.69 14.07 -40.86
CA PRO A 63 -40.50 14.86 -42.05
C PRO A 63 -40.68 16.35 -41.71
N GLY A 64 -39.68 17.16 -42.04
CA GLY A 64 -39.81 18.59 -42.24
C GLY A 64 -39.32 19.50 -41.10
N ILE A 65 -38.06 19.38 -40.68
CA ILE A 65 -37.32 20.51 -40.10
C ILE A 65 -35.91 20.47 -40.69
N GLU A 66 -35.76 21.00 -41.88
CA GLU A 66 -34.46 21.43 -42.40
C GLU A 66 -34.15 22.83 -41.84
N THR A 67 -33.80 22.90 -40.59
CA THR A 67 -33.05 24.06 -40.08
C THR A 67 -31.60 23.60 -39.86
N PRO A 68 -30.63 24.21 -40.55
CA PRO A 68 -29.23 23.96 -40.22
C PRO A 68 -29.04 24.42 -38.76
N LEU A 69 -28.80 23.45 -37.89
CA LEU A 69 -28.30 23.72 -36.54
C LEU A 69 -26.98 24.46 -36.69
N GLN A 70 -27.04 25.78 -36.66
CA GLN A 70 -25.86 26.58 -36.35
C GLN A 70 -25.44 26.18 -34.95
N VAL A 71 -24.39 25.35 -34.91
CA VAL A 71 -23.64 25.09 -33.67
C VAL A 71 -23.01 26.44 -33.32
N ALA A 72 -23.74 27.25 -32.55
CA ALA A 72 -23.11 28.37 -31.88
C ALA A 72 -22.00 27.79 -31.01
N SER A 73 -20.76 27.96 -31.46
CA SER A 73 -19.61 27.70 -30.64
C SER A 73 -19.65 28.67 -29.46
N PHE A 74 -20.24 28.23 -28.36
CA PHE A 74 -20.06 28.90 -27.06
C PHE A 74 -18.60 28.76 -26.68
N GLN A 75 -17.76 29.66 -27.20
CA GLN A 75 -16.51 29.94 -26.60
C GLN A 75 -16.77 30.63 -25.27
N THR A 76 -16.99 29.84 -24.23
CA THR A 76 -16.90 30.38 -22.88
C THR A 76 -15.52 31.01 -22.77
N PRO A 77 -15.39 32.31 -22.46
CA PRO A 77 -14.09 32.88 -22.21
C PRO A 77 -13.51 32.10 -21.06
N VAL A 78 -12.45 31.33 -21.34
CA VAL A 78 -11.62 30.71 -20.29
C VAL A 78 -11.04 31.89 -19.53
N ALA A 79 -11.56 32.15 -18.34
CA ALA A 79 -10.99 33.13 -17.44
C ALA A 79 -9.50 32.77 -17.30
N PRO A 80 -8.57 33.71 -17.38
CA PRO A 80 -7.16 33.42 -17.19
C PRO A 80 -7.04 32.70 -15.85
N LEU A 81 -6.41 31.50 -15.87
CA LEU A 81 -6.03 30.81 -14.65
C LEU A 81 -5.24 31.82 -13.82
N ILE A 82 -5.86 32.30 -12.74
CA ILE A 82 -5.17 33.12 -11.75
C ILE A 82 -4.11 32.18 -11.17
N ASP A 83 -2.87 32.48 -11.49
CA ASP A 83 -1.70 31.75 -10.95
C ASP A 83 -1.62 32.09 -9.46
N LEU A 84 -2.39 31.35 -8.66
CA LEU A 84 -2.37 31.50 -7.21
C LEU A 84 -0.99 31.05 -6.74
N PRO A 85 -0.26 31.88 -5.98
CA PRO A 85 1.04 31.50 -5.46
C PRO A 85 0.90 30.17 -4.71
N ALA A 86 1.82 29.23 -4.98
CA ALA A 86 1.84 27.94 -4.32
C ALA A 86 1.79 28.16 -2.78
N PRO A 87 0.98 27.40 -2.06
CA PRO A 87 0.91 27.54 -0.60
C PRO A 87 2.31 27.36 -0.01
N PRO A 88 2.64 28.10 1.07
CA PRO A 88 3.95 28.00 1.70
C PRO A 88 4.22 26.54 2.11
N PRO A 89 5.48 26.10 1.99
CA PRO A 89 5.83 24.71 2.35
C PRO A 89 5.54 24.47 3.82
N ASP A 90 4.98 23.28 4.10
CA ASP A 90 4.67 22.86 5.47
C ASP A 90 5.95 22.82 6.33
N PRO A 91 6.01 23.51 7.47
CA PRO A 91 7.18 23.50 8.37
C PRO A 91 7.61 22.08 8.79
N ALA A 92 6.66 21.17 8.92
CA ALA A 92 6.93 19.77 9.25
C ALA A 92 7.80 19.10 8.19
N VAL A 93 7.66 19.45 6.91
CA VAL A 93 8.49 18.92 5.81
C VAL A 93 9.95 19.30 6.04
N GLY A 94 10.23 20.56 6.40
CA GLY A 94 11.58 21.01 6.73
C GLY A 94 12.21 20.22 7.87
N THR A 95 11.44 20.00 8.94
CA THR A 95 11.87 19.21 10.11
C THR A 95 12.22 17.77 9.71
N ILE A 96 11.35 17.12 8.94
CA ILE A 96 11.58 15.73 8.47
C ILE A 96 12.75 15.67 7.49
N LYS A 97 12.93 16.65 6.59
CA LYS A 97 14.12 16.73 5.73
C LYS A 97 15.41 16.78 6.55
N GLY A 98 15.48 17.67 7.55
CA GLY A 98 16.62 17.76 8.46
C GLY A 98 16.88 16.41 9.16
N PHE A 99 15.83 15.76 9.66
CA PHE A 99 15.95 14.44 10.27
C PHE A 99 16.48 13.38 9.31
N LEU A 100 15.95 13.28 8.11
CA LEU A 100 16.38 12.31 7.10
C LEU A 100 17.84 12.51 6.66
N LYS A 101 18.27 13.78 6.60
CA LYS A 101 19.66 14.14 6.27
C LYS A 101 20.65 13.58 7.27
N LEU A 102 20.33 13.59 8.57
CA LEU A 102 21.18 12.99 9.63
C LEU A 102 21.44 11.50 9.43
N TYR A 103 20.52 10.79 8.78
CA TYR A 103 20.64 9.36 8.50
C TYR A 103 21.13 9.07 7.08
N GLY A 104 21.67 10.08 6.37
CA GLY A 104 22.29 9.92 5.06
C GLY A 104 21.33 9.60 3.93
N VAL A 105 20.08 10.02 4.04
CA VAL A 105 19.13 9.86 2.92
C VAL A 105 19.56 10.74 1.76
N ASN A 106 19.54 10.19 0.54
CA ASN A 106 20.02 10.83 -0.65
C ASN A 106 19.30 12.16 -0.93
N GLU A 107 20.06 13.23 -1.12
CA GLU A 107 19.57 14.61 -1.34
C GLU A 107 18.62 14.71 -2.53
N SER A 108 18.81 13.94 -3.59
CA SER A 108 17.94 13.98 -4.78
C SER A 108 16.50 13.56 -4.52
N ARG A 109 16.25 12.79 -3.44
CA ARG A 109 14.92 12.28 -3.10
C ARG A 109 14.39 12.78 -1.76
N ILE A 110 15.24 13.43 -0.95
CA ILE A 110 14.91 13.76 0.45
C ILE A 110 13.64 14.62 0.56
N SER A 111 13.45 15.59 -0.35
CA SER A 111 12.26 16.46 -0.36
C SER A 111 11.00 15.64 -0.61
N ARG A 112 10.99 14.83 -1.65
CA ARG A 112 9.86 13.99 -2.03
C ARG A 112 9.50 12.97 -0.94
N VAL A 113 10.51 12.38 -0.30
CA VAL A 113 10.33 11.46 0.82
C VAL A 113 9.73 12.17 2.03
N ALA A 114 10.25 13.35 2.39
CA ALA A 114 9.74 14.12 3.52
C ALA A 114 8.29 14.58 3.31
N GLU A 115 7.96 15.06 2.12
CA GLU A 115 6.59 15.44 1.74
C GLU A 115 5.64 14.24 1.85
N SER A 116 6.04 13.07 1.32
CA SER A 116 5.24 11.84 1.39
C SER A 116 5.03 11.39 2.82
N ILE A 117 6.05 11.45 3.67
CA ILE A 117 5.93 11.12 5.10
C ILE A 117 4.96 12.05 5.80
N VAL A 118 5.09 13.37 5.61
CA VAL A 118 4.22 14.36 6.26
C VAL A 118 2.78 14.22 5.77
N ALA A 119 2.57 14.00 4.48
CA ALA A 119 1.24 13.76 3.92
C ALA A 119 0.59 12.50 4.52
N SER A 120 1.32 11.38 4.56
CA SER A 120 0.84 10.12 5.15
C SER A 120 0.60 10.24 6.65
N ALA A 121 1.48 10.94 7.38
CA ALA A 121 1.35 11.20 8.80
C ALA A 121 0.03 11.94 9.12
N LYS A 122 -0.26 12.99 8.36
CA LYS A 122 -1.52 13.75 8.49
C LYS A 122 -2.73 12.89 8.16
N LYS A 123 -2.69 12.18 7.03
CA LYS A 123 -3.79 11.31 6.57
C LYS A 123 -4.17 10.25 7.60
N HIS A 124 -3.17 9.63 8.24
CA HIS A 124 -3.37 8.52 9.18
C HIS A 124 -3.32 8.92 10.65
N ASN A 125 -3.13 10.21 10.95
CA ASN A 125 -2.97 10.73 12.31
C ASN A 125 -1.91 9.94 13.10
N LEU A 126 -0.70 9.92 12.53
CA LEU A 126 0.51 9.37 13.14
C LEU A 126 1.62 10.42 13.17
N ASP A 127 2.60 10.23 14.05
CA ASP A 127 3.77 11.09 14.09
C ASP A 127 4.66 10.86 12.87
N ALA A 128 4.95 11.91 12.09
CA ALA A 128 5.81 11.88 10.91
C ALA A 128 7.23 11.38 11.25
N ARG A 129 7.74 11.72 12.44
CA ARG A 129 9.05 11.27 12.89
C ARG A 129 9.06 9.77 13.18
N LEU A 130 7.97 9.20 13.70
CA LEU A 130 7.84 7.76 13.89
C LEU A 130 7.90 7.03 12.55
N ILE A 131 7.15 7.50 11.54
CA ILE A 131 7.15 6.92 10.19
C ILE A 131 8.56 6.98 9.61
N ALA A 132 9.22 8.14 9.70
CA ALA A 132 10.60 8.31 9.24
C ALA A 132 11.57 7.35 9.96
N SER A 133 11.39 7.15 11.28
CA SER A 133 12.25 6.26 12.07
C SER A 133 12.11 4.80 11.65
N ILE A 134 10.89 4.34 11.43
CA ILE A 134 10.61 3.01 10.90
C ILE A 134 11.25 2.85 9.52
N MET A 135 11.03 3.79 8.61
CA MET A 135 11.59 3.75 7.25
C MET A 135 13.13 3.69 7.26
N ILE A 136 13.79 4.41 8.17
CA ILE A 136 15.26 4.35 8.32
C ILE A 136 15.70 2.96 8.76
N VAL A 137 15.00 2.34 9.71
CA VAL A 137 15.32 0.98 10.17
C VAL A 137 15.09 -0.05 9.07
N GLU A 138 14.03 0.11 8.28
CA GLU A 138 13.64 -0.86 7.25
C GLU A 138 14.59 -0.85 6.04
N SER A 139 14.87 0.32 5.49
CA SER A 139 15.58 0.38 4.20
C SER A 139 16.58 1.54 4.06
N ARG A 140 16.71 2.40 5.08
CA ARG A 140 17.41 3.70 4.97
C ARG A 140 16.85 4.55 3.82
N ALA A 141 15.53 4.53 3.66
CA ALA A 141 14.82 5.24 2.59
C ALA A 141 15.25 4.82 1.17
N ASN A 142 15.55 3.55 0.95
CA ASN A 142 15.83 3.00 -0.38
C ASN A 142 14.51 2.52 -1.02
N PRO A 143 14.01 3.16 -2.10
CA PRO A 143 12.76 2.77 -2.75
C PRO A 143 12.85 1.42 -3.47
N PHE A 144 14.06 0.97 -3.80
CA PHE A 144 14.30 -0.29 -4.52
C PHE A 144 14.82 -1.40 -3.60
N ALA A 145 14.69 -1.24 -2.29
CA ALA A 145 15.09 -2.28 -1.35
C ALA A 145 14.19 -3.51 -1.50
N ILE A 146 14.82 -4.67 -1.62
CA ILE A 146 14.15 -5.97 -1.62
C ILE A 146 14.88 -6.84 -0.60
N SER A 147 14.14 -7.39 0.37
CA SER A 147 14.73 -8.29 1.37
C SER A 147 14.70 -9.75 0.92
N GLY A 148 15.52 -10.60 1.54
CA GLY A 148 15.49 -12.04 1.30
C GLY A 148 14.20 -12.74 1.76
N LYS A 149 13.28 -12.01 2.41
CA LYS A 149 11.94 -12.45 2.82
C LYS A 149 10.83 -11.78 2.01
N ASP A 150 11.13 -11.34 0.78
CA ASP A 150 10.18 -10.73 -0.15
C ASP A 150 9.49 -9.46 0.39
N SER A 151 10.22 -8.63 1.15
CA SER A 151 9.73 -7.30 1.53
C SER A 151 10.27 -6.24 0.57
N ILE A 152 9.41 -5.29 0.17
CA ILE A 152 9.70 -4.33 -0.90
C ILE A 152 9.60 -2.88 -0.42
N GLY A 153 10.54 -2.07 -0.92
CA GLY A 153 10.52 -0.63 -0.91
C GLY A 153 10.95 0.01 0.41
N MET A 154 10.65 1.30 0.56
CA MET A 154 11.12 2.11 1.69
C MET A 154 10.65 1.60 3.05
N MET A 155 9.37 1.22 3.12
CA MET A 155 8.73 0.71 4.34
C MET A 155 8.78 -0.82 4.45
N GLN A 156 9.46 -1.50 3.51
CA GLN A 156 9.62 -2.96 3.48
C GLN A 156 8.30 -3.74 3.62
N ILE A 157 7.40 -3.48 2.68
CA ILE A 157 6.10 -4.15 2.63
C ILE A 157 6.29 -5.63 2.28
N HIS A 158 5.86 -6.52 3.18
CA HIS A 158 6.01 -7.97 3.02
C HIS A 158 5.00 -8.53 2.01
N LEU A 159 5.48 -8.94 0.84
CA LEU A 159 4.63 -9.40 -0.27
C LEU A 159 3.76 -10.61 0.07
N PRO A 160 4.26 -11.65 0.77
CA PRO A 160 3.41 -12.79 1.12
C PRO A 160 2.18 -12.41 1.94
N THR A 161 2.24 -11.30 2.70
CA THR A 161 1.14 -10.82 3.54
C THR A 161 0.28 -9.79 2.82
N TRP A 162 0.91 -8.82 2.15
CA TRP A 162 0.25 -7.60 1.68
C TRP A 162 0.22 -7.45 0.15
N GLY A 163 0.93 -8.33 -0.59
CA GLY A 163 1.05 -8.21 -2.04
C GLY A 163 -0.29 -8.30 -2.75
N HIS A 164 -1.17 -9.20 -2.33
CA HIS A 164 -2.52 -9.32 -2.91
C HIS A 164 -3.33 -8.03 -2.73
N THR A 165 -3.30 -7.44 -1.53
CA THR A 165 -4.00 -6.17 -1.26
C THR A 165 -3.40 -5.03 -2.08
N ALA A 166 -2.06 -4.98 -2.21
CA ALA A 166 -1.40 -3.97 -3.03
C ALA A 166 -1.79 -4.08 -4.51
N ASP A 167 -1.86 -5.30 -5.04
CA ASP A 167 -2.27 -5.57 -6.44
C ASP A 167 -3.73 -5.20 -6.69
N GLU A 168 -4.64 -5.58 -5.78
CA GLU A 168 -6.07 -5.25 -5.89
C GLU A 168 -6.34 -3.74 -5.86
N GLU A 169 -5.58 -3.00 -5.07
CA GLU A 169 -5.70 -1.55 -4.95
C GLU A 169 -4.84 -0.78 -5.97
N GLY A 170 -4.08 -1.47 -6.82
CA GLY A 170 -3.22 -0.85 -7.84
C GLY A 170 -2.04 -0.06 -7.25
N ILE A 171 -1.54 -0.46 -6.07
CA ILE A 171 -0.45 0.20 -5.36
C ILE A 171 0.89 -0.21 -5.94
N ASN A 172 1.68 0.76 -6.37
CA ASN A 172 3.05 0.52 -6.84
C ASN A 172 4.05 0.60 -5.67
N LEU A 173 4.47 -0.55 -5.14
CA LEU A 173 5.38 -0.63 -4.00
C LEU A 173 6.80 -0.09 -4.25
N PHE A 174 7.20 0.19 -5.48
CA PHE A 174 8.47 0.87 -5.82
C PHE A 174 8.31 2.39 -5.93
N LYS A 175 7.08 2.90 -5.94
CA LYS A 175 6.82 4.33 -5.94
C LYS A 175 6.85 4.86 -4.52
N ILE A 176 7.57 5.97 -4.31
CA ILE A 176 7.84 6.55 -2.99
C ILE A 176 6.56 6.81 -2.22
N GLU A 177 5.62 7.53 -2.81
CA GLU A 177 4.37 7.94 -2.19
C GLU A 177 3.51 6.73 -1.81
N ASP A 178 3.33 5.82 -2.75
CA ASP A 178 2.48 4.65 -2.59
C ASP A 178 3.03 3.72 -1.50
N ASN A 179 4.35 3.48 -1.48
CA ASN A 179 4.98 2.62 -0.49
C ASN A 179 4.91 3.21 0.92
N ILE A 180 5.19 4.52 1.08
CA ILE A 180 5.12 5.21 2.37
C ILE A 180 3.67 5.27 2.86
N GLU A 181 2.73 5.61 2.01
CA GLU A 181 1.31 5.67 2.36
C GLU A 181 0.79 4.30 2.80
N PHE A 182 1.05 3.27 2.02
CA PHE A 182 0.58 1.92 2.31
C PHE A 182 1.21 1.35 3.59
N GLY A 183 2.52 1.52 3.77
CA GLY A 183 3.20 1.11 5.01
C GLY A 183 2.70 1.87 6.24
N THR A 184 2.41 3.16 6.10
CA THR A 184 1.84 3.98 7.18
C THR A 184 0.42 3.52 7.54
N ARG A 185 -0.39 3.15 6.56
CA ARG A 185 -1.73 2.58 6.76
C ARG A 185 -1.66 1.26 7.54
N ILE A 186 -0.79 0.35 7.13
CA ILE A 186 -0.56 -0.93 7.84
C ILE A 186 -0.14 -0.68 9.29
N LEU A 187 0.82 0.23 9.52
CA LEU A 187 1.25 0.61 10.85
C LEU A 187 0.09 1.18 11.68
N LYS A 188 -0.74 2.05 11.08
CA LYS A 188 -1.91 2.62 11.74
C LYS A 188 -2.91 1.57 12.18
N ASP A 189 -3.16 0.58 11.33
CA ASP A 189 -4.10 -0.50 11.64
C ASP A 189 -3.61 -1.35 12.81
N TYR A 190 -2.34 -1.69 12.85
CA TYR A 190 -1.73 -2.38 14.00
C TYR A 190 -1.75 -1.51 15.25
N ALA A 191 -1.38 -0.23 15.15
CA ALA A 191 -1.37 0.67 16.29
C ALA A 191 -2.77 0.90 16.87
N ARG A 192 -3.80 0.89 16.04
CA ARG A 192 -5.21 1.01 16.48
C ARG A 192 -5.68 -0.24 17.22
N GLN A 193 -5.24 -1.42 16.79
CA GLN A 193 -5.68 -2.69 17.38
C GLN A 193 -4.94 -3.03 18.67
N PHE A 194 -3.66 -2.72 18.75
CA PHE A 194 -2.76 -3.23 19.79
C PHE A 194 -2.06 -2.14 20.61
N GLY A 195 -2.26 -0.87 20.27
CA GLY A 195 -1.48 0.22 20.81
C GLY A 195 -0.20 0.48 20.00
N LEU A 196 0.39 1.69 20.16
CA LEU A 196 1.42 2.18 19.27
C LEU A 196 2.65 1.27 19.19
N TRP A 197 3.28 0.98 20.33
CA TRP A 197 4.55 0.23 20.34
C TRP A 197 4.38 -1.25 20.06
N GLU A 198 3.27 -1.81 20.49
CA GLU A 198 2.89 -3.17 20.12
C GLU A 198 2.59 -3.28 18.62
N GLY A 199 1.93 -2.26 18.07
CA GLY A 199 1.71 -2.15 16.63
C GLY A 199 3.01 -2.09 15.83
N VAL A 200 4.05 -1.44 16.36
CA VAL A 200 5.40 -1.42 15.74
C VAL A 200 6.04 -2.82 15.76
N LYS A 201 5.90 -3.59 16.84
CA LYS A 201 6.37 -5.00 16.88
C LYS A 201 5.66 -5.86 15.86
N ARG A 202 4.33 -5.71 15.75
CA ARG A 202 3.52 -6.44 14.76
C ARG A 202 3.83 -6.05 13.33
N TYR A 203 4.16 -4.78 13.11
CA TYR A 203 4.64 -4.32 11.80
C TYR A 203 5.90 -5.07 11.36
N LYS A 204 6.82 -5.36 12.30
CA LYS A 204 7.99 -6.20 12.05
C LYS A 204 7.66 -7.66 11.74
N GLY A 205 6.44 -8.11 12.03
CA GLY A 205 5.99 -9.48 11.84
C GLY A 205 6.06 -10.31 13.13
N TRP A 206 5.96 -9.68 14.31
CA TRP A 206 5.88 -10.40 15.57
C TRP A 206 4.65 -11.34 15.60
N ILE A 207 4.90 -12.57 16.01
CA ILE A 207 3.90 -13.64 16.17
C ILE A 207 3.85 -14.01 17.65
N ALA A 208 2.65 -14.04 18.23
CA ALA A 208 2.48 -14.47 19.61
C ALA A 208 2.93 -15.94 19.78
N ASP A 209 3.50 -16.24 20.93
CA ASP A 209 4.00 -17.58 21.31
C ASP A 209 5.18 -18.11 20.46
N ASP A 210 5.86 -17.25 19.69
CA ASP A 210 7.09 -17.56 18.99
C ASP A 210 8.26 -16.74 19.59
N PRO A 211 9.13 -17.37 20.41
CA PRO A 211 10.22 -16.66 21.10
C PRO A 211 11.23 -16.00 20.16
N ASP A 212 11.52 -16.60 19.00
CA ASP A 212 12.48 -16.05 18.03
C ASP A 212 11.89 -14.81 17.36
N SER A 213 10.60 -14.83 17.08
CA SER A 213 9.84 -13.68 16.57
C SER A 213 9.78 -12.56 17.60
N GLU A 214 9.57 -12.87 18.88
CA GLU A 214 9.50 -11.88 19.96
C GLU A 214 10.84 -11.18 20.15
N HIS A 215 11.93 -11.91 20.27
CA HIS A 215 13.28 -11.34 20.40
C HIS A 215 13.62 -10.41 19.22
N SER A 216 13.36 -10.85 17.99
CA SER A 216 13.58 -10.05 16.78
C SER A 216 12.75 -8.77 16.77
N ALA A 217 11.49 -8.85 17.23
CA ALA A 217 10.58 -7.70 17.29
C ALA A 217 10.98 -6.70 18.38
N GLU A 218 11.50 -7.16 19.51
CA GLU A 218 12.00 -6.30 20.58
C GLU A 218 13.28 -5.56 20.16
N GLU A 219 14.22 -6.24 19.53
CA GLU A 219 15.41 -5.58 18.95
C GLU A 219 15.04 -4.52 17.91
N TYR A 220 14.06 -4.83 17.08
CA TYR A 220 13.55 -3.90 16.09
C TYR A 220 12.92 -2.68 16.75
N LEU A 221 12.05 -2.90 17.74
CA LEU A 221 11.41 -1.84 18.51
C LEU A 221 12.46 -0.92 19.17
N ALA A 222 13.47 -1.51 19.81
CA ALA A 222 14.56 -0.74 20.44
C ALA A 222 15.32 0.12 19.42
N LYS A 223 15.56 -0.38 18.20
CA LYS A 223 16.17 0.40 17.10
C LYS A 223 15.30 1.56 16.69
N VAL A 224 13.99 1.32 16.48
CA VAL A 224 13.02 2.37 16.11
C VAL A 224 12.94 3.43 17.20
N GLN A 225 12.80 3.04 18.46
CA GLN A 225 12.71 3.97 19.60
C GLN A 225 13.97 4.82 19.74
N ARG A 226 15.15 4.26 19.55
CA ARG A 226 16.43 5.00 19.60
C ARG A 226 16.46 6.10 18.54
N ILE A 227 16.07 5.79 17.30
CA ILE A 227 16.04 6.76 16.21
C ILE A 227 14.94 7.81 16.46
N TYR A 228 13.77 7.39 16.91
CA TYR A 228 12.64 8.26 17.20
C TYR A 228 12.93 9.26 18.34
N ALA A 229 13.60 8.81 19.39
CA ALA A 229 13.96 9.63 20.55
C ALA A 229 15.19 10.55 20.31
N PHE A 230 15.99 10.28 19.27
CA PHE A 230 17.19 11.05 18.99
C PHE A 230 16.84 12.51 18.70
N ARG A 231 17.30 13.42 19.57
CA ARG A 231 17.24 14.86 19.35
C ARG A 231 18.65 15.36 19.11
N GLN A 232 18.86 16.20 18.10
CA GLN A 232 20.14 16.90 17.99
C GLN A 232 20.31 17.75 19.27
N PRO A 233 21.49 17.74 19.90
CA PRO A 233 21.79 18.75 20.90
C PRO A 233 21.66 20.12 20.22
N ASP A 234 20.89 21.01 20.85
CA ASP A 234 20.71 22.39 20.36
C ASP A 234 22.07 23.03 20.15
N GLN A 235 22.31 23.57 18.97
CA GLN A 235 23.54 24.32 18.65
C GLN A 235 23.71 25.57 19.53
N SER A 236 22.63 26.00 20.21
CA SER A 236 22.66 27.10 21.17
C SER A 236 23.50 26.81 22.41
N THR A 237 23.77 25.55 22.75
CA THR A 237 24.60 25.21 23.92
C THR A 237 26.11 25.25 23.60
N SER A 238 26.51 25.20 22.34
CA SER A 238 27.91 25.27 21.95
C SER A 238 28.47 26.72 21.92
N GLU A 239 27.61 27.72 21.79
CA GLU A 239 28.01 29.13 21.85
C GLU A 239 28.19 29.69 23.28
N LEU A 240 27.66 28.97 24.28
CA LEU A 240 27.81 29.39 25.69
C LEU A 240 29.09 28.83 26.37
N LEU A 241 29.87 28.02 25.64
CA LEU A 241 31.12 27.40 26.12
C LEU A 241 32.36 27.94 25.43
N GLN A 242 32.27 29.01 24.65
CA GLN A 242 33.38 29.80 24.11
C GLN A 242 33.43 31.16 24.83
#